data_afb57d9fe56736a5f2f2237233d02b10
#
_entry.id   afb57d9fe56736a5f2f2237233d02b10
#
_cell.length_a   1.000
_cell.length_b   1.000
_cell.length_c   1.000
_cell.angle_alpha   90.00
_cell.angle_beta   90.00
_cell.angle_gamma   90.00
#
_symmetry.space_group_name_H-M   'P 1'
#
loop_
_entity.id
_entity.type
_entity.pdbx_description
1 polymer ?
#
loop_
_entity_poly.entity_id
_entity_poly.type
_entity_poly.pdbx_seq_one_letter_code
_entity_poly.pdbx_strand_id
1 'polypeptide(L)'
;EFAKKFPKRFFNMGIAEQNLIGAACGLSTTGKIPFVSTFAVFATGRAFEIIRNSVCYPNLNVKICATHAGITVGEDGASHQSIEDISIMRSIPNMTVLVPADGVEARKMIFEISNYTGPVYVRLGRSSVPTIFNNDYDFKIGKGVILKDGTDATIIACGIMVNEAILAHEALKSEGINARVINMSTIKPIDTELIIKAAKETKAIVTAEEHSIIGGLGSAVSEVVSENHPVKVKKVGLNDCFGESGTPGELLEKYGLTAKNIVA
;
A
#
# COMPACT_ATOMS: atom_id res chain seq x y z
N GLU A 1 -14.98 12.62 14.37
CA GLU A 1 -14.49 13.96 14.75
C GLU A 1 -14.61 14.99 13.64
N PHE A 2 -14.15 14.69 12.39
CA PHE A 2 -14.19 15.64 11.28
C PHE A 2 -15.63 16.17 11.03
N ALA A 3 -16.62 15.30 10.98
CA ALA A 3 -18.03 15.69 10.78
C ALA A 3 -18.55 16.64 11.89
N LYS A 4 -18.14 16.41 13.14
CA LYS A 4 -18.50 17.30 14.27
C LYS A 4 -17.82 18.66 14.17
N LYS A 5 -16.55 18.68 13.78
CA LYS A 5 -15.73 19.91 13.71
C LYS A 5 -16.02 20.72 12.44
N PHE A 6 -16.34 20.06 11.34
CA PHE A 6 -16.56 20.68 10.03
C PHE A 6 -17.84 20.16 9.32
N PRO A 7 -19.04 20.35 9.92
CA PRO A 7 -20.27 19.73 9.41
C PRO A 7 -20.62 20.15 7.99
N LYS A 8 -20.25 21.36 7.56
CA LYS A 8 -20.48 21.86 6.19
C LYS A 8 -19.50 21.29 5.15
N ARG A 9 -18.51 20.55 5.58
CA ARG A 9 -17.47 19.93 4.74
C ARG A 9 -17.52 18.40 4.76
N PHE A 10 -18.48 17.83 5.48
CA PHE A 10 -18.65 16.39 5.60
C PHE A 10 -19.96 15.97 4.93
N PHE A 11 -19.88 14.94 4.08
CA PHE A 11 -21.00 14.36 3.36
C PHE A 11 -21.03 12.87 3.61
N ASN A 12 -22.10 12.38 4.22
CA ASN A 12 -22.34 10.95 4.36
C ASN A 12 -23.18 10.49 3.16
N MET A 13 -22.57 9.66 2.30
CA MET A 13 -23.20 9.16 1.07
C MET A 13 -23.93 7.83 1.27
N GLY A 14 -23.98 7.30 2.50
CA GLY A 14 -24.52 5.98 2.78
C GLY A 14 -23.66 4.85 2.19
N ILE A 15 -24.24 3.67 2.02
CA ILE A 15 -23.58 2.52 1.39
C ILE A 15 -23.79 2.61 -0.14
N ALA A 16 -23.12 3.57 -0.77
CA ALA A 16 -23.28 3.89 -2.18
C ALA A 16 -21.95 4.38 -2.78
N GLU A 17 -20.99 3.47 -2.92
CA GLU A 17 -19.60 3.79 -3.29
C GLU A 17 -19.49 4.43 -4.66
N GLN A 18 -20.31 4.03 -5.62
CA GLN A 18 -20.37 4.66 -6.95
C GLN A 18 -20.81 6.12 -6.85
N ASN A 19 -21.85 6.40 -6.05
CA ASN A 19 -22.31 7.76 -5.81
C ASN A 19 -21.30 8.58 -5.01
N LEU A 20 -20.61 7.97 -4.04
CA LEU A 20 -19.52 8.59 -3.28
C LEU A 20 -18.41 9.12 -4.20
N ILE A 21 -17.93 8.28 -5.12
CA ILE A 21 -16.90 8.67 -6.08
C ILE A 21 -17.44 9.68 -7.09
N GLY A 22 -18.67 9.50 -7.61
CA GLY A 22 -19.31 10.44 -8.54
C GLY A 22 -19.47 11.85 -7.94
N ALA A 23 -19.94 11.93 -6.69
CA ALA A 23 -20.04 13.20 -5.97
C ALA A 23 -18.67 13.86 -5.75
N ALA A 24 -17.63 13.06 -5.43
CA ALA A 24 -16.27 13.56 -5.32
C ALA A 24 -15.74 14.11 -6.65
N CYS A 25 -16.05 13.46 -7.78
CA CYS A 25 -15.73 13.98 -9.11
C CYS A 25 -16.33 15.37 -9.32
N GLY A 26 -17.64 15.50 -9.06
CA GLY A 26 -18.33 16.79 -9.19
C GLY A 26 -17.74 17.88 -8.29
N LEU A 27 -17.41 17.56 -7.04
CA LEU A 27 -16.74 18.51 -6.13
C LEU A 27 -15.35 18.91 -6.64
N SER A 28 -14.59 17.97 -7.20
CA SER A 28 -13.25 18.26 -7.72
C SER A 28 -13.29 19.23 -8.90
N THR A 29 -14.31 19.16 -9.77
CA THR A 29 -14.46 20.12 -10.89
C THR A 29 -14.72 21.56 -10.44
N THR A 30 -15.15 21.76 -9.18
CA THR A 30 -15.33 23.10 -8.58
C THR A 30 -14.08 23.62 -7.86
N GLY A 31 -12.92 22.99 -8.05
CA GLY A 31 -11.65 23.36 -7.40
C GLY A 31 -11.50 22.89 -5.95
N LYS A 32 -12.39 22.01 -5.47
CA LYS A 32 -12.25 21.38 -4.16
C LYS A 32 -11.37 20.15 -4.23
N ILE A 33 -10.79 19.77 -3.09
CA ILE A 33 -10.00 18.55 -2.93
C ILE A 33 -10.82 17.55 -2.09
N PRO A 34 -11.64 16.71 -2.69
CA PRO A 34 -12.41 15.72 -1.96
C PRO A 34 -11.54 14.56 -1.49
N PHE A 35 -11.68 14.21 -0.21
CA PHE A 35 -11.18 13.00 0.38
C PHE A 35 -12.36 12.05 0.59
N VAL A 36 -12.33 10.89 -0.04
CA VAL A 36 -13.37 9.86 0.10
C VAL A 36 -12.85 8.67 0.86
N SER A 37 -13.70 8.06 1.69
CA SER A 37 -13.32 6.90 2.50
C SER A 37 -14.46 5.90 2.55
N THR A 38 -14.13 4.66 2.24
CA THR A 38 -14.93 3.45 2.40
C THR A 38 -13.99 2.26 2.49
N PHE A 39 -14.50 1.04 2.59
CA PHE A 39 -13.65 -0.17 2.58
C PHE A 39 -12.97 -0.34 1.23
N ALA A 40 -11.73 -0.81 1.25
CA ALA A 40 -10.89 -0.95 0.06
C ALA A 40 -11.55 -1.84 -1.02
N VAL A 41 -12.11 -2.97 -0.64
CA VAL A 41 -12.80 -3.90 -1.56
C VAL A 41 -13.96 -3.22 -2.29
N PHE A 42 -14.70 -2.34 -1.62
CA PHE A 42 -15.84 -1.64 -2.23
C PHE A 42 -15.41 -0.40 -3.01
N ALA A 43 -14.40 0.33 -2.54
CA ALA A 43 -13.83 1.42 -3.32
C ALA A 43 -13.29 0.95 -4.66
N THR A 44 -12.43 -0.09 -4.63
CA THR A 44 -11.70 -0.54 -5.81
C THR A 44 -12.48 -1.51 -6.69
N GLY A 45 -13.39 -2.31 -6.11
CA GLY A 45 -14.21 -3.24 -6.85
C GLY A 45 -15.50 -2.59 -7.38
N ARG A 46 -16.39 -2.15 -6.48
CA ARG A 46 -17.72 -1.64 -6.85
C ARG A 46 -17.67 -0.32 -7.62
N ALA A 47 -16.77 0.59 -7.26
CA ALA A 47 -16.64 1.90 -7.91
C ALA A 47 -15.54 1.96 -8.97
N PHE A 48 -14.95 0.83 -9.39
CA PHE A 48 -13.80 0.76 -10.30
C PHE A 48 -13.99 1.58 -11.58
N GLU A 49 -15.12 1.37 -12.28
CA GLU A 49 -15.39 2.05 -13.55
C GLU A 49 -15.44 3.57 -13.38
N ILE A 50 -16.09 4.05 -12.32
CA ILE A 50 -16.22 5.49 -12.05
C ILE A 50 -14.84 6.07 -11.66
N ILE A 51 -14.04 5.38 -10.86
CA ILE A 51 -12.67 5.78 -10.58
C ILE A 51 -11.86 5.90 -11.87
N ARG A 52 -11.94 4.88 -12.73
CA ARG A 52 -11.22 4.87 -13.99
C ARG A 52 -11.63 6.00 -14.93
N ASN A 53 -12.93 6.14 -15.19
CA ASN A 53 -13.44 7.01 -16.25
C ASN A 53 -13.74 8.43 -15.77
N SER A 54 -14.16 8.61 -14.51
CA SER A 54 -14.59 9.91 -14.01
C SER A 54 -13.54 10.57 -13.08
N VAL A 55 -12.61 9.81 -12.50
CA VAL A 55 -11.51 10.36 -11.70
C VAL A 55 -10.22 10.39 -12.50
N CYS A 56 -9.75 9.21 -12.97
CA CYS A 56 -8.39 9.08 -13.52
C CYS A 56 -8.30 9.58 -14.97
N TYR A 57 -9.27 9.27 -15.82
CA TYR A 57 -9.23 9.69 -17.23
C TYR A 57 -9.16 11.22 -17.38
N PRO A 58 -10.00 12.03 -16.71
CA PRO A 58 -9.88 13.49 -16.70
C PRO A 58 -8.83 14.02 -15.72
N ASN A 59 -8.08 13.17 -15.01
CA ASN A 59 -7.05 13.52 -14.03
C ASN A 59 -7.56 14.44 -12.91
N LEU A 60 -8.74 14.13 -12.34
CA LEU A 60 -9.33 14.93 -11.27
C LEU A 60 -8.59 14.77 -9.94
N ASN A 61 -8.58 15.85 -9.15
CA ASN A 61 -7.88 15.91 -7.87
C ASN A 61 -8.71 15.27 -6.73
N VAL A 62 -8.96 13.96 -6.82
CA VAL A 62 -9.71 13.16 -5.83
C VAL A 62 -8.77 12.28 -5.04
N LYS A 63 -8.91 12.27 -3.69
CA LYS A 63 -8.12 11.45 -2.77
C LYS A 63 -8.97 10.31 -2.24
N ILE A 64 -8.67 9.08 -2.64
CA ILE A 64 -9.38 7.86 -2.25
C ILE A 64 -8.61 7.21 -1.10
N CYS A 65 -9.01 7.50 0.13
CA CYS A 65 -8.39 6.97 1.35
C CYS A 65 -9.21 5.76 1.83
N ALA A 66 -8.96 4.60 1.21
CA ALA A 66 -9.70 3.38 1.50
C ALA A 66 -9.14 2.67 2.74
N THR A 67 -10.03 2.21 3.61
CA THR A 67 -9.69 1.48 4.84
C THR A 67 -10.02 -0.01 4.69
N HIS A 68 -9.63 -0.81 5.68
CA HIS A 68 -9.97 -2.24 5.70
C HIS A 68 -9.42 -3.01 4.49
N ALA A 69 -8.18 -2.68 4.07
CA ALA A 69 -7.47 -3.43 3.04
C ALA A 69 -6.74 -4.65 3.65
N GLY A 70 -6.56 -5.69 2.85
CA GLY A 70 -5.81 -6.88 3.23
C GLY A 70 -6.63 -7.91 4.00
N ILE A 71 -5.97 -8.98 4.44
CA ILE A 71 -6.61 -10.06 5.23
C ILE A 71 -6.80 -9.70 6.71
N THR A 72 -6.06 -8.69 7.20
CA THR A 72 -6.19 -8.20 8.58
C THR A 72 -7.49 -7.44 8.84
N VAL A 73 -8.39 -7.35 7.86
CA VAL A 73 -9.81 -7.07 8.10
C VAL A 73 -10.39 -8.06 9.11
N GLY A 74 -9.92 -9.31 9.08
CA GLY A 74 -10.19 -10.27 10.14
C GLY A 74 -11.50 -11.00 9.95
N GLU A 75 -12.34 -10.92 10.96
CA GLU A 75 -13.55 -11.73 11.13
C GLU A 75 -14.60 -11.54 10.02
N ASP A 76 -14.60 -10.38 9.36
CA ASP A 76 -15.53 -10.09 8.24
C ASP A 76 -15.29 -11.02 7.02
N GLY A 77 -14.10 -11.63 6.95
CA GLY A 77 -13.77 -12.68 5.98
C GLY A 77 -13.56 -12.22 4.55
N ALA A 78 -13.41 -13.16 3.64
CA ALA A 78 -12.99 -12.97 2.26
C ALA A 78 -13.82 -11.94 1.47
N SER A 79 -15.12 -11.81 1.76
CA SER A 79 -15.99 -10.85 1.05
C SER A 79 -15.68 -9.38 1.35
N HIS A 80 -14.91 -9.11 2.41
CA HIS A 80 -14.53 -7.77 2.85
C HIS A 80 -13.02 -7.53 2.79
N GLN A 81 -12.23 -8.60 2.68
CA GLN A 81 -10.77 -8.57 2.57
C GLN A 81 -10.35 -8.17 1.15
N SER A 82 -9.81 -6.98 0.97
CA SER A 82 -9.27 -6.55 -0.32
C SER A 82 -7.82 -7.00 -0.44
N ILE A 83 -7.56 -7.93 -1.33
CA ILE A 83 -6.23 -8.51 -1.57
C ILE A 83 -5.71 -8.24 -2.99
N GLU A 84 -6.47 -7.52 -3.79
CA GLU A 84 -6.20 -7.17 -5.19
C GLU A 84 -6.23 -5.67 -5.47
N ASP A 85 -6.53 -4.85 -4.48
CA ASP A 85 -6.72 -3.41 -4.62
C ASP A 85 -5.50 -2.66 -5.15
N ILE A 86 -4.29 -3.03 -4.73
CA ILE A 86 -3.06 -2.42 -5.25
C ILE A 86 -2.94 -2.70 -6.74
N SER A 87 -3.15 -3.96 -7.18
CA SER A 87 -3.03 -4.34 -8.59
C SER A 87 -4.05 -3.61 -9.46
N ILE A 88 -5.29 -3.51 -9.00
CA ILE A 88 -6.37 -2.81 -9.69
C ILE A 88 -6.05 -1.33 -9.82
N MET A 89 -5.66 -0.66 -8.74
CA MET A 89 -5.41 0.77 -8.75
C MET A 89 -4.11 1.14 -9.50
N ARG A 90 -3.04 0.33 -9.38
CA ARG A 90 -1.80 0.63 -10.10
C ARG A 90 -1.92 0.47 -11.61
N SER A 91 -2.87 -0.35 -12.10
CA SER A 91 -3.09 -0.52 -13.54
C SER A 91 -3.77 0.70 -14.21
N ILE A 92 -4.44 1.56 -13.43
CA ILE A 92 -5.17 2.70 -13.98
C ILE A 92 -4.20 3.85 -14.29
N PRO A 93 -4.17 4.40 -15.51
CA PRO A 93 -3.37 5.61 -15.82
C PRO A 93 -3.71 6.78 -14.89
N ASN A 94 -2.72 7.63 -14.61
CA ASN A 94 -2.78 8.80 -13.73
C ASN A 94 -2.97 8.51 -12.24
N MET A 95 -3.38 7.30 -11.82
CA MET A 95 -3.54 6.97 -10.41
C MET A 95 -2.19 6.88 -9.70
N THR A 96 -2.03 7.63 -8.61
CA THR A 96 -0.96 7.43 -7.63
C THR A 96 -1.41 6.45 -6.56
N VAL A 97 -0.55 5.48 -6.16
CA VAL A 97 -0.89 4.42 -5.21
C VAL A 97 0.07 4.43 -4.03
N LEU A 98 -0.47 4.63 -2.84
CA LEU A 98 0.28 4.79 -1.59
C LEU A 98 -0.17 3.76 -0.54
N VAL A 99 0.78 3.17 0.17
CA VAL A 99 0.56 2.13 1.20
C VAL A 99 1.43 2.43 2.42
N PRO A 100 0.95 3.21 3.40
CA PRO A 100 1.75 3.59 4.57
C PRO A 100 2.05 2.40 5.48
N ALA A 101 3.23 2.39 6.08
CA ALA A 101 3.67 1.36 7.02
C ALA A 101 3.12 1.56 8.44
N ASP A 102 2.89 2.81 8.84
CA ASP A 102 2.37 3.15 10.17
C ASP A 102 1.53 4.43 10.19
N GLY A 103 1.05 4.79 11.38
CA GLY A 103 0.23 5.99 11.57
C GLY A 103 0.98 7.31 11.36
N VAL A 104 2.28 7.34 11.60
CA VAL A 104 3.11 8.54 11.36
C VAL A 104 3.25 8.78 9.87
N GLU A 105 3.62 7.74 9.12
CA GLU A 105 3.71 7.81 7.66
C GLU A 105 2.36 8.13 7.02
N ALA A 106 1.27 7.48 7.48
CA ALA A 106 -0.09 7.76 7.00
C ALA A 106 -0.46 9.24 7.19
N ARG A 107 -0.16 9.80 8.37
CA ARG A 107 -0.39 11.23 8.64
C ARG A 107 0.41 12.12 7.69
N LYS A 108 1.69 11.84 7.49
CA LYS A 108 2.56 12.61 6.56
C LYS A 108 2.05 12.52 5.13
N MET A 109 1.62 11.32 4.69
CA MET A 109 1.00 11.12 3.37
C MET A 109 -0.23 12.00 3.17
N ILE A 110 -1.15 12.07 4.16
CA ILE A 110 -2.36 12.91 4.03
C ILE A 110 -2.01 14.38 3.83
N PHE A 111 -0.99 14.90 4.52
CA PHE A 111 -0.52 16.28 4.29
C PHE A 111 0.10 16.45 2.91
N GLU A 112 0.95 15.51 2.48
CA GLU A 112 1.60 15.56 1.17
C GLU A 112 0.58 15.52 0.03
N ILE A 113 -0.38 14.59 0.06
CA ILE A 113 -1.38 14.45 -0.99
C ILE A 113 -2.38 15.61 -1.01
N SER A 114 -2.52 16.38 0.07
CA SER A 114 -3.35 17.59 0.08
C SER A 114 -2.78 18.70 -0.81
N ASN A 115 -1.47 18.68 -1.05
CA ASN A 115 -0.75 19.61 -1.92
C ASN A 115 -0.45 19.00 -3.32
N TYR A 116 -0.64 17.70 -3.48
CA TYR A 116 -0.42 17.00 -4.74
C TYR A 116 -1.65 17.10 -5.63
N THR A 117 -1.50 17.48 -6.90
CA THR A 117 -2.59 17.55 -7.88
C THR A 117 -2.70 16.23 -8.66
N GLY A 118 -3.89 15.67 -8.69
CA GLY A 118 -4.20 14.42 -9.38
C GLY A 118 -4.83 13.37 -8.47
N PRO A 119 -5.27 12.24 -9.03
CA PRO A 119 -5.91 11.16 -8.30
C PRO A 119 -4.90 10.40 -7.45
N VAL A 120 -5.29 10.10 -6.21
CA VAL A 120 -4.47 9.32 -5.28
C VAL A 120 -5.32 8.26 -4.60
N TYR A 121 -4.84 7.04 -4.57
CA TYR A 121 -5.34 5.95 -3.75
C TYR A 121 -4.40 5.74 -2.57
N VAL A 122 -4.90 5.88 -1.34
CA VAL A 122 -4.19 5.58 -0.10
C VAL A 122 -4.80 4.33 0.51
N ARG A 123 -4.01 3.28 0.62
CA ARG A 123 -4.40 1.99 1.18
C ARG A 123 -4.19 1.95 2.68
N LEU A 124 -5.26 1.87 3.46
CA LEU A 124 -5.21 1.82 4.91
C LEU A 124 -5.76 0.50 5.44
N GLY A 125 -5.13 -0.05 6.47
CA GLY A 125 -5.60 -1.24 7.18
C GLY A 125 -6.71 -0.93 8.19
N ARG A 126 -7.18 -1.99 8.87
CA ARG A 126 -8.12 -1.92 10.01
C ARG A 126 -7.38 -1.99 11.34
N SER A 127 -6.39 -2.87 11.42
CA SER A 127 -5.65 -3.16 12.65
C SER A 127 -4.66 -2.05 12.99
N SER A 128 -4.42 -1.83 14.27
CA SER A 128 -3.29 -1.01 14.73
C SER A 128 -1.97 -1.73 14.43
N VAL A 129 -0.97 -0.95 14.07
CA VAL A 129 0.37 -1.43 13.72
C VAL A 129 1.43 -0.77 14.61
N PRO A 130 2.59 -1.41 14.82
CA PRO A 130 3.71 -0.78 15.51
C PRO A 130 4.15 0.51 14.83
N THR A 131 4.58 1.48 15.61
CA THR A 131 5.15 2.73 15.09
C THR A 131 6.60 2.49 14.68
N ILE A 132 6.92 2.77 13.43
CA ILE A 132 8.24 2.60 12.81
C ILE A 132 8.94 3.95 12.69
N PHE A 133 8.19 4.97 12.25
CA PHE A 133 8.73 6.30 11.99
C PHE A 133 8.54 7.24 13.18
N ASN A 134 9.45 8.21 13.32
CA ASN A 134 9.30 9.34 14.23
C ASN A 134 8.62 10.54 13.54
N ASN A 135 8.33 11.59 14.32
CA ASN A 135 7.66 12.79 13.79
C ASN A 135 8.51 13.59 12.81
N ASP A 136 9.82 13.41 12.79
CA ASP A 136 10.75 14.11 11.89
C ASP A 136 10.84 13.45 10.51
N TYR A 137 10.19 12.29 10.33
CA TYR A 137 10.13 11.60 9.05
C TYR A 137 9.54 12.50 7.95
N ASP A 138 10.26 12.61 6.84
CA ASP A 138 9.86 13.40 5.66
C ASP A 138 9.40 12.44 4.54
N PHE A 139 8.09 12.27 4.42
CA PHE A 139 7.49 11.45 3.36
C PHE A 139 7.50 12.21 2.03
N LYS A 140 7.90 11.52 0.96
CA LYS A 140 7.83 12.03 -0.42
C LYS A 140 7.23 11.00 -1.37
N ILE A 141 6.24 11.41 -2.15
CA ILE A 141 5.65 10.55 -3.19
C ILE A 141 6.75 10.11 -4.16
N GLY A 142 6.79 8.83 -4.49
CA GLY A 142 7.75 8.25 -5.43
C GLY A 142 9.12 7.92 -4.82
N LYS A 143 9.29 8.03 -3.50
CA LYS A 143 10.53 7.69 -2.83
C LYS A 143 10.32 6.57 -1.79
N GLY A 144 11.19 5.56 -1.87
CA GLY A 144 11.33 4.54 -0.84
C GLY A 144 12.36 4.95 0.21
N VAL A 145 12.35 4.27 1.36
CA VAL A 145 13.26 4.57 2.48
C VAL A 145 13.99 3.31 2.92
N ILE A 146 15.33 3.37 3.00
CA ILE A 146 16.13 2.32 3.61
C ILE A 146 16.01 2.43 5.13
N LEU A 147 15.38 1.45 5.76
CA LEU A 147 15.21 1.38 7.22
C LEU A 147 16.37 0.65 7.89
N LYS A 148 16.92 -0.34 7.23
CA LYS A 148 18.10 -1.13 7.63
C LYS A 148 18.99 -1.31 6.42
N ASP A 149 20.27 -1.08 6.53
CA ASP A 149 21.20 -1.35 5.43
C ASP A 149 21.78 -2.77 5.49
N GLY A 150 22.20 -3.30 4.34
CA GLY A 150 22.72 -4.65 4.22
C GLY A 150 23.21 -4.95 2.81
N THR A 151 24.00 -6.02 2.67
CA THR A 151 24.75 -6.36 1.45
C THR A 151 24.42 -7.73 0.86
N ASP A 152 23.74 -8.62 1.62
CA ASP A 152 23.51 -9.99 1.17
C ASP A 152 22.22 -10.15 0.37
N ALA A 153 21.13 -9.55 0.87
CA ALA A 153 19.82 -9.53 0.22
C ALA A 153 19.11 -8.22 0.52
N THR A 154 18.08 -7.88 -0.26
CA THR A 154 17.18 -6.76 0.05
C THR A 154 15.77 -7.26 0.27
N ILE A 155 15.14 -6.82 1.35
CA ILE A 155 13.71 -7.01 1.63
C ILE A 155 13.01 -5.68 1.32
N ILE A 156 12.08 -5.68 0.36
CA ILE A 156 11.27 -4.52 -0.01
C ILE A 156 9.84 -4.78 0.46
N ALA A 157 9.34 -3.99 1.38
CA ALA A 157 8.02 -4.19 1.96
C ALA A 157 7.16 -2.92 1.90
N CYS A 158 5.84 -3.07 2.00
CA CYS A 158 4.90 -1.99 2.17
C CYS A 158 3.83 -2.32 3.21
N GLY A 159 3.18 -1.30 3.75
CA GLY A 159 2.11 -1.47 4.72
C GLY A 159 2.58 -2.20 5.99
N ILE A 160 1.71 -3.05 6.53
CA ILE A 160 1.98 -3.80 7.76
C ILE A 160 3.20 -4.73 7.63
N MET A 161 3.53 -5.18 6.42
CA MET A 161 4.66 -6.08 6.19
C MET A 161 6.02 -5.43 6.39
N VAL A 162 6.10 -4.11 6.55
CA VAL A 162 7.34 -3.42 6.86
C VAL A 162 7.85 -3.79 8.26
N ASN A 163 6.95 -3.93 9.24
CA ASN A 163 7.34 -4.43 10.56
C ASN A 163 7.87 -5.87 10.49
N GLU A 164 7.20 -6.74 9.74
CA GLU A 164 7.65 -8.12 9.54
C GLU A 164 9.02 -8.18 8.82
N ALA A 165 9.28 -7.27 7.89
CA ALA A 165 10.57 -7.15 7.22
C ALA A 165 11.68 -6.71 8.19
N ILE A 166 11.40 -5.82 9.14
CA ILE A 166 12.36 -5.43 10.20
C ILE A 166 12.66 -6.61 11.11
N LEU A 167 11.64 -7.36 11.54
CA LEU A 167 11.82 -8.56 12.37
C LEU A 167 12.61 -9.65 11.61
N ALA A 168 12.37 -9.84 10.32
CA ALA A 168 13.12 -10.75 9.46
C ALA A 168 14.59 -10.34 9.34
N HIS A 169 14.88 -9.03 9.22
CA HIS A 169 16.26 -8.53 9.24
C HIS A 169 16.99 -8.92 10.53
N GLU A 170 16.37 -8.72 11.70
CA GLU A 170 17.00 -9.06 12.98
C GLU A 170 17.24 -10.59 13.11
N ALA A 171 16.29 -11.40 12.63
CA ALA A 171 16.46 -12.86 12.59
C ALA A 171 17.62 -13.28 11.68
N LEU A 172 17.67 -12.79 10.44
CA LEU A 172 18.74 -13.06 9.47
C LEU A 172 20.12 -12.62 9.99
N LYS A 173 20.16 -11.47 10.66
CA LYS A 173 21.40 -10.95 11.26
C LYS A 173 21.95 -11.88 12.33
N SER A 174 21.10 -12.55 13.11
CA SER A 174 21.53 -13.55 14.10
C SER A 174 22.14 -14.80 13.45
N GLU A 175 21.83 -15.06 12.17
CA GLU A 175 22.38 -16.14 11.35
C GLU A 175 23.58 -15.69 10.49
N GLY A 176 24.04 -14.44 10.65
CA GLY A 176 25.16 -13.88 9.91
C GLY A 176 24.81 -13.36 8.52
N ILE A 177 23.54 -13.22 8.19
CA ILE A 177 23.04 -12.67 6.91
C ILE A 177 22.66 -11.21 7.10
N ASN A 178 23.28 -10.32 6.33
CA ASN A 178 23.05 -8.88 6.42
C ASN A 178 22.07 -8.41 5.34
N ALA A 179 20.79 -8.49 5.63
CA ALA A 179 19.73 -8.09 4.70
C ALA A 179 19.38 -6.59 4.82
N ARG A 180 19.24 -5.90 3.68
CA ARG A 180 18.71 -4.53 3.62
C ARG A 180 17.19 -4.57 3.75
N VAL A 181 16.59 -3.59 4.45
CA VAL A 181 15.13 -3.40 4.51
C VAL A 181 14.75 -2.06 3.91
N ILE A 182 13.86 -2.08 2.94
CA ILE A 182 13.31 -0.90 2.27
C ILE A 182 11.79 -0.83 2.52
N ASN A 183 11.33 0.29 3.07
CA ASN A 183 9.92 0.65 3.03
C ASN A 183 9.62 1.27 1.67
N MET A 184 8.75 0.64 0.88
CA MET A 184 8.29 1.12 -0.43
C MET A 184 6.82 1.51 -0.33
N SER A 185 6.55 2.62 0.34
CA SER A 185 5.19 3.08 0.58
C SER A 185 4.52 3.74 -0.64
N THR A 186 5.29 4.09 -1.67
CA THR A 186 4.74 4.49 -2.97
C THR A 186 4.87 3.35 -3.97
N ILE A 187 3.73 2.74 -4.34
CA ILE A 187 3.73 1.65 -5.32
C ILE A 187 3.68 2.20 -6.76
N LYS A 188 3.05 3.38 -6.91
CA LYS A 188 3.01 4.10 -8.20
C LYS A 188 2.95 5.60 -7.95
N PRO A 189 3.91 6.38 -8.52
CA PRO A 189 5.11 5.92 -9.21
C PRO A 189 6.08 5.23 -8.23
N ILE A 190 6.68 4.11 -8.63
CA ILE A 190 7.62 3.39 -7.76
C ILE A 190 9.02 4.03 -7.84
N ASP A 191 9.81 3.93 -6.77
CA ASP A 191 11.21 4.40 -6.74
C ASP A 191 12.13 3.44 -7.51
N THR A 192 12.16 3.60 -8.82
CA THR A 192 12.95 2.79 -9.74
C THR A 192 14.46 2.87 -9.43
N GLU A 193 14.95 4.06 -9.08
CA GLU A 193 16.38 4.28 -8.77
C GLU A 193 16.82 3.47 -7.54
N LEU A 194 16.00 3.48 -6.48
CA LEU A 194 16.28 2.74 -5.26
C LEU A 194 16.22 1.23 -5.48
N ILE A 195 15.27 0.74 -6.30
CA ILE A 195 15.18 -0.68 -6.64
C ILE A 195 16.38 -1.13 -7.46
N ILE A 196 16.79 -0.36 -8.46
CA ILE A 196 17.98 -0.65 -9.29
C ILE A 196 19.25 -0.65 -8.41
N LYS A 197 19.37 0.32 -7.50
CA LYS A 197 20.47 0.36 -6.55
C LYS A 197 20.49 -0.90 -5.70
N ALA A 198 19.36 -1.32 -5.13
CA ALA A 198 19.24 -2.53 -4.35
C ALA A 198 19.63 -3.78 -5.16
N ALA A 199 19.13 -3.90 -6.40
CA ALA A 199 19.44 -5.02 -7.28
C ALA A 199 20.94 -5.12 -7.62
N LYS A 200 21.65 -3.99 -7.74
CA LYS A 200 23.10 -3.95 -8.01
C LYS A 200 23.96 -4.26 -6.79
N GLU A 201 23.50 -3.88 -5.60
CA GLU A 201 24.28 -3.96 -4.36
C GLU A 201 24.04 -5.24 -3.57
N THR A 202 22.95 -5.97 -3.85
CA THR A 202 22.61 -7.22 -3.16
C THR A 202 22.32 -8.35 -4.14
N LYS A 203 22.41 -9.61 -3.66
CA LYS A 203 22.35 -10.81 -4.53
C LYS A 203 20.94 -11.21 -4.92
N ALA A 204 19.94 -10.81 -4.13
CA ALA A 204 18.54 -11.17 -4.33
C ALA A 204 17.60 -10.14 -3.66
N ILE A 205 16.37 -10.10 -4.11
CA ILE A 205 15.31 -9.26 -3.54
C ILE A 205 14.17 -10.16 -3.06
N VAL A 206 13.67 -9.90 -1.86
CA VAL A 206 12.40 -10.45 -1.34
C VAL A 206 11.42 -9.31 -1.24
N THR A 207 10.21 -9.45 -1.80
CA THR A 207 9.15 -8.47 -1.60
C THR A 207 8.12 -8.99 -0.61
N ALA A 208 7.58 -8.13 0.26
CA ALA A 208 6.60 -8.50 1.26
C ALA A 208 5.41 -7.52 1.25
N GLU A 209 4.22 -8.06 1.01
CA GLU A 209 2.98 -7.30 0.91
C GLU A 209 1.78 -8.09 1.44
N GLU A 210 0.87 -7.43 2.15
CA GLU A 210 -0.40 -8.01 2.56
C GLU A 210 -1.42 -7.91 1.40
N HIS A 211 -1.12 -8.58 0.31
CA HIS A 211 -1.83 -8.51 -0.97
C HIS A 211 -1.53 -9.77 -1.78
N SER A 212 -2.28 -10.04 -2.83
CA SER A 212 -1.92 -11.08 -3.80
C SER A 212 -0.51 -10.83 -4.35
N ILE A 213 0.27 -11.88 -4.54
CA ILE A 213 1.58 -11.81 -5.24
C ILE A 213 1.46 -11.39 -6.71
N ILE A 214 0.23 -11.32 -7.22
CA ILE A 214 -0.10 -10.97 -8.62
C ILE A 214 -0.46 -9.48 -8.69
N GLY A 215 0.30 -8.71 -9.44
CA GLY A 215 0.00 -7.31 -9.77
C GLY A 215 0.30 -6.27 -8.69
N GLY A 216 0.70 -6.66 -7.45
CA GLY A 216 1.03 -5.74 -6.35
C GLY A 216 2.47 -5.24 -6.37
N LEU A 217 3.03 -5.00 -5.16
CA LEU A 217 4.41 -4.54 -4.96
C LEU A 217 5.43 -5.47 -5.61
N GLY A 218 5.31 -6.79 -5.38
CA GLY A 218 6.25 -7.77 -5.92
C GLY A 218 6.27 -7.78 -7.45
N SER A 219 5.14 -7.54 -8.10
CA SER A 219 5.08 -7.39 -9.55
C SER A 219 5.73 -6.11 -10.01
N ALA A 220 5.46 -4.97 -9.34
CA ALA A 220 6.08 -3.69 -9.67
C ALA A 220 7.61 -3.72 -9.53
N VAL A 221 8.13 -4.35 -8.47
CA VAL A 221 9.58 -4.55 -8.29
C VAL A 221 10.15 -5.45 -9.37
N SER A 222 9.46 -6.55 -9.71
CA SER A 222 9.91 -7.49 -10.76
C SER A 222 9.96 -6.82 -12.14
N GLU A 223 9.00 -5.94 -12.48
CA GLU A 223 9.01 -5.14 -13.72
C GLU A 223 10.29 -4.29 -13.80
N VAL A 224 10.59 -3.51 -12.74
CA VAL A 224 11.79 -2.66 -12.69
C VAL A 224 13.07 -3.49 -12.79
N VAL A 225 13.16 -4.59 -12.06
CA VAL A 225 14.36 -5.44 -12.02
C VAL A 225 14.59 -6.10 -13.38
N SER A 226 13.54 -6.64 -14.01
CA SER A 226 13.68 -7.32 -15.31
C SER A 226 14.13 -6.39 -16.43
N GLU A 227 13.70 -5.13 -16.40
CA GLU A 227 14.04 -4.14 -17.43
C GLU A 227 15.42 -3.51 -17.24
N ASN A 228 15.94 -3.45 -16.00
CA ASN A 228 17.14 -2.66 -15.70
C ASN A 228 18.33 -3.48 -15.18
N HIS A 229 18.13 -4.34 -14.18
CA HIS A 229 19.19 -5.16 -13.59
C HIS A 229 18.62 -6.48 -13.03
N PRO A 230 18.54 -7.53 -13.87
CA PRO A 230 17.93 -8.78 -13.48
C PRO A 230 18.63 -9.48 -12.31
N VAL A 231 17.88 -9.69 -11.23
CA VAL A 231 18.26 -10.50 -10.07
C VAL A 231 17.08 -11.37 -9.65
N LYS A 232 17.32 -12.39 -8.83
CA LYS A 232 16.22 -13.22 -8.29
C LYS A 232 15.31 -12.38 -7.40
N VAL A 233 14.01 -12.41 -7.70
CA VAL A 233 12.97 -11.80 -6.87
C VAL A 233 12.06 -12.90 -6.32
N LYS A 234 11.95 -13.00 -4.98
CA LYS A 234 10.97 -13.84 -4.30
C LYS A 234 9.87 -12.97 -3.73
N LYS A 235 8.62 -13.39 -3.89
CA LYS A 235 7.45 -12.64 -3.40
C LYS A 235 6.87 -13.33 -2.17
N VAL A 236 6.62 -12.57 -1.12
CA VAL A 236 5.85 -12.96 0.07
C VAL A 236 4.55 -12.17 0.04
N GLY A 237 3.44 -12.87 -0.06
CA GLY A 237 2.07 -12.34 -0.19
C GLY A 237 1.09 -13.51 -0.28
N LEU A 238 -0.16 -13.24 -0.61
CA LEU A 238 -1.18 -14.29 -0.80
C LEU A 238 -0.96 -14.98 -2.15
N ASN A 239 -0.85 -16.32 -2.12
CA ASN A 239 -0.55 -17.16 -3.28
C ASN A 239 -1.83 -17.55 -4.04
N ASP A 240 -2.41 -16.59 -4.76
CA ASP A 240 -3.59 -16.79 -5.61
C ASP A 240 -4.75 -17.51 -4.89
N CYS A 241 -5.07 -17.04 -3.69
CA CYS A 241 -6.14 -17.58 -2.87
C CYS A 241 -6.91 -16.47 -2.16
N PHE A 242 -8.20 -16.68 -1.93
CA PHE A 242 -8.99 -15.81 -1.08
C PHE A 242 -8.60 -16.00 0.38
N GLY A 243 -8.84 -14.97 1.19
CA GLY A 243 -8.76 -15.07 2.64
C GLY A 243 -9.99 -15.78 3.23
N GLU A 244 -10.14 -15.71 4.54
CA GLU A 244 -11.22 -16.29 5.29
C GLU A 244 -11.46 -15.52 6.60
N SER A 245 -12.48 -15.89 7.36
CA SER A 245 -12.72 -15.32 8.70
C SER A 245 -11.73 -15.87 9.71
N GLY A 246 -11.19 -15.00 10.54
CA GLY A 246 -10.24 -15.33 11.61
C GLY A 246 -9.74 -14.06 12.27
N THR A 247 -8.97 -14.17 13.34
CA THR A 247 -8.30 -13.00 13.91
C THR A 247 -7.16 -12.56 13.00
N PRO A 248 -6.81 -11.25 12.96
CA PRO A 248 -5.72 -10.77 12.12
C PRO A 248 -4.40 -11.55 12.28
N GLY A 249 -4.02 -11.89 13.52
CA GLY A 249 -2.79 -12.64 13.79
C GLY A 249 -2.81 -14.06 13.24
N GLU A 250 -3.92 -14.80 13.45
CA GLU A 250 -4.10 -16.15 12.90
C GLU A 250 -4.06 -16.16 11.38
N LEU A 251 -4.65 -15.14 10.74
CA LEU A 251 -4.65 -15.02 9.29
C LEU A 251 -3.23 -14.71 8.74
N LEU A 252 -2.48 -13.82 9.38
CA LEU A 252 -1.09 -13.55 9.00
C LEU A 252 -0.23 -14.82 9.08
N GLU A 253 -0.35 -15.58 10.18
CA GLU A 253 0.37 -16.86 10.33
C GLU A 253 -0.06 -17.88 9.27
N LYS A 254 -1.36 -18.08 9.08
CA LYS A 254 -1.90 -19.08 8.14
C LYS A 254 -1.47 -18.82 6.71
N TYR A 255 -1.50 -17.56 6.29
CA TYR A 255 -1.14 -17.17 4.90
C TYR A 255 0.35 -16.87 4.73
N GLY A 256 1.16 -17.09 5.77
CA GLY A 256 2.60 -16.92 5.69
C GLY A 256 3.07 -15.47 5.54
N LEU A 257 2.29 -14.51 6.05
CA LEU A 257 2.62 -13.09 6.06
C LEU A 257 3.37 -12.71 7.35
N THR A 258 4.48 -13.39 7.61
CA THR A 258 5.26 -13.25 8.84
C THR A 258 6.75 -13.12 8.53
N ALA A 259 7.51 -12.61 9.49
CA ALA A 259 8.99 -12.53 9.42
C ALA A 259 9.62 -13.89 9.09
N LYS A 260 9.11 -14.98 9.67
CA LYS A 260 9.59 -16.36 9.42
C LYS A 260 9.51 -16.72 7.92
N ASN A 261 8.43 -16.33 7.24
CA ASN A 261 8.24 -16.63 5.82
C ASN A 261 9.08 -15.72 4.91
N ILE A 262 9.44 -14.51 5.38
CA ILE A 262 10.37 -13.62 4.68
C ILE A 262 11.80 -14.19 4.75
N VAL A 263 12.18 -14.79 5.89
CA VAL A 263 13.50 -15.42 6.11
C VAL A 263 13.67 -16.69 5.27
N ALA A 264 12.63 -17.52 5.11
CA ALA A 264 12.67 -18.81 4.39
C ALA A 264 12.83 -18.64 2.87
#